data_f517cc099277e66dd0e273a8fa4fbd7c
#
_entry.id   f517cc099277e66dd0e273a8fa4fbd7c
#
_cell.length_a   1.000
_cell.length_b   1.000
_cell.length_c   1.000
_cell.angle_alpha   90.00
_cell.angle_beta   90.00
_cell.angle_gamma   90.00
#
_symmetry.space_group_name_H-M   'P 1'
#
loop_
_entity.id
_entity.type
_entity.pdbx_description
1 polymer ?
#
loop_
_entity_poly.entity_id
_entity_poly.type
_entity_poly.pdbx_seq_one_letter_code
_entity_poly.pdbx_strand_id
1 'polypeptide(L)'
;MNYLPQEDRSLDGSIGGILSAPWIPGIRKLADTDKDVKNALQACALAGLGWMNNDRTLVVRAAWFYAQALRQTYIALQDPVAALDDSVLACCRLLVLFEMLQRISSEPNTTDPRRNQIADWQMHVEGTCRLIQLRGRERHLTSLGMDLYDGIRLPAIIQGFSKRQPNAFTQLDWKLPSLNMRDRLYQLINPVPQLLQDFDLFLEHETRIHDDMESQHIAHGLTLLNTALSICYSLQAWEAEALNLCYEKQSSAGNDANPSNFVLGTAGEHNSLYGVCRLHGHGFFSTCTQYWTMCNILYGSLLAFHLQLQTFMNSWTPGEVLPLVPEWVTPELPAQNIARVAGHFLAPGMGLWAAHAAVFPVSNALWYFAKTGRRDSPAFKSMTEVFITSKTGVIMRDFLKAIGVMWPLES
;
A
#
# COMPACT_ATOMS: atom_id res chain seq x y z
N MET A 1 -2.80 -22.65 -9.67
CA MET A 1 -2.89 -21.20 -9.87
C MET A 1 -1.73 -20.55 -9.18
N ASN A 2 -1.03 -19.71 -9.87
CA ASN A 2 0.12 -19.03 -9.30
C ASN A 2 -0.35 -17.74 -8.64
N TYR A 3 -0.31 -17.71 -7.31
CA TYR A 3 -0.65 -16.53 -6.53
C TYR A 3 0.38 -15.40 -6.73
N LEU A 4 1.66 -15.77 -6.81
CA LEU A 4 2.76 -14.85 -7.07
C LEU A 4 3.04 -14.68 -8.57
N PRO A 5 3.57 -13.54 -8.99
CA PRO A 5 4.09 -13.32 -10.34
C PRO A 5 5.11 -14.37 -10.74
N GLN A 6 5.18 -14.67 -12.04
CA GLN A 6 6.13 -15.67 -12.57
C GLN A 6 7.59 -15.25 -12.32
N GLU A 7 7.87 -13.97 -12.38
CA GLU A 7 9.20 -13.37 -12.17
C GLU A 7 9.72 -13.54 -10.74
N ASP A 8 8.84 -13.55 -9.74
CA ASP A 8 9.22 -13.76 -8.34
C ASP A 8 9.62 -15.21 -8.03
N ARG A 9 9.50 -16.12 -8.99
CA ARG A 9 9.90 -17.53 -8.82
C ARG A 9 11.34 -17.78 -9.20
N SER A 10 11.92 -16.91 -10.02
CA SER A 10 13.35 -16.88 -10.32
C SER A 10 13.99 -15.81 -9.43
N LEU A 11 14.79 -16.24 -8.45
CA LEU A 11 15.46 -15.38 -7.48
C LEU A 11 16.47 -14.39 -8.08
N ASP A 12 16.68 -14.40 -9.39
CA ASP A 12 17.78 -13.70 -10.06
C ASP A 12 17.43 -12.31 -10.62
N GLY A 13 16.20 -11.85 -10.57
CA GLY A 13 15.77 -10.67 -11.32
C GLY A 13 15.59 -9.37 -10.53
N SER A 14 15.72 -9.37 -9.21
CA SER A 14 15.32 -8.19 -8.41
C SER A 14 16.47 -7.27 -8.02
N ILE A 15 16.30 -5.96 -8.14
CA ILE A 15 17.20 -4.97 -7.55
C ILE A 15 17.19 -5.13 -6.03
N GLY A 16 18.35 -5.44 -5.44
CA GLY A 16 18.50 -5.56 -3.99
C GLY A 16 17.71 -6.72 -3.38
N GLY A 17 17.29 -7.73 -4.16
CA GLY A 17 16.58 -8.89 -3.63
C GLY A 17 15.14 -8.62 -3.17
N ILE A 18 14.45 -7.60 -3.71
CA ILE A 18 13.09 -7.25 -3.33
C ILE A 18 12.11 -8.25 -3.97
N LEU A 19 11.57 -9.14 -3.15
CA LEU A 19 10.45 -10.01 -3.53
C LEU A 19 9.12 -9.31 -3.26
N SER A 20 8.11 -9.58 -4.07
CA SER A 20 6.76 -9.02 -3.89
C SER A 20 6.13 -9.44 -2.57
N ALA A 21 6.32 -10.70 -2.18
CA ALA A 21 5.77 -11.27 -0.95
C ALA A 21 6.77 -12.28 -0.33
N PRO A 22 7.85 -11.82 0.30
CA PRO A 22 8.92 -12.68 0.83
C PRO A 22 8.44 -13.65 1.92
N TRP A 23 7.36 -13.30 2.62
CA TRP A 23 6.76 -14.10 3.69
C TRP A 23 6.03 -15.38 3.19
N ILE A 24 5.61 -15.46 1.94
CA ILE A 24 4.84 -16.61 1.42
C ILE A 24 5.65 -17.91 1.41
N PRO A 25 6.91 -17.97 0.93
CA PRO A 25 7.72 -19.16 1.00
C PRO A 25 7.92 -19.70 2.43
N GLY A 26 8.13 -18.79 3.40
CA GLY A 26 8.26 -19.15 4.81
C GLY A 26 6.98 -19.74 5.39
N ILE A 27 5.84 -19.11 5.15
CA ILE A 27 4.52 -19.63 5.57
C ILE A 27 4.22 -21.00 4.94
N ARG A 28 4.59 -21.19 3.68
CA ARG A 28 4.39 -22.48 3.01
C ARG A 28 5.14 -23.61 3.71
N LYS A 29 6.41 -23.38 4.08
CA LYS A 29 7.20 -24.35 4.86
C LYS A 29 6.57 -24.62 6.23
N LEU A 30 6.10 -23.57 6.89
CA LEU A 30 5.45 -23.70 8.19
C LEU A 30 4.15 -24.52 8.10
N ALA A 31 3.38 -24.35 7.03
CA ALA A 31 2.14 -25.11 6.78
C ALA A 31 2.35 -26.62 6.55
N ASP A 32 3.58 -27.08 6.29
CA ASP A 32 3.90 -28.51 6.18
C ASP A 32 3.89 -29.20 7.57
N THR A 33 4.16 -28.45 8.63
CA THR A 33 4.26 -28.94 10.01
C THR A 33 3.17 -28.43 10.95
N ASP A 34 2.57 -27.28 10.62
CA ASP A 34 1.54 -26.61 11.43
C ASP A 34 0.18 -26.69 10.73
N LYS A 35 -0.78 -27.37 11.39
CA LYS A 35 -2.13 -27.59 10.85
C LYS A 35 -2.94 -26.30 10.74
N ASP A 36 -2.75 -25.37 11.65
CA ASP A 36 -3.55 -24.13 11.72
C ASP A 36 -3.09 -23.15 10.64
N VAL A 37 -1.79 -23.03 10.42
CA VAL A 37 -1.20 -22.30 9.28
C VAL A 37 -1.65 -22.94 7.97
N LYS A 38 -1.68 -24.28 7.89
CA LYS A 38 -2.19 -25.00 6.72
C LYS A 38 -3.65 -24.66 6.43
N ASN A 39 -4.51 -24.64 7.45
CA ASN A 39 -5.91 -24.27 7.30
C ASN A 39 -6.06 -22.83 6.79
N ALA A 40 -5.33 -21.87 7.36
CA ALA A 40 -5.36 -20.49 6.93
C ALA A 40 -4.87 -20.31 5.48
N LEU A 41 -3.80 -21.02 5.09
CA LEU A 41 -3.27 -21.02 3.73
C LEU A 41 -4.26 -21.64 2.73
N GLN A 42 -4.93 -22.76 3.12
CA GLN A 42 -5.98 -23.38 2.31
C GLN A 42 -7.20 -22.47 2.13
N ALA A 43 -7.58 -21.73 3.17
CA ALA A 43 -8.66 -20.74 3.08
C ALA A 43 -8.35 -19.71 1.98
N CYS A 44 -7.17 -19.08 2.02
CA CYS A 44 -6.75 -18.11 1.02
C CYS A 44 -6.68 -18.72 -0.40
N ALA A 45 -6.09 -19.90 -0.54
CA ALA A 45 -5.94 -20.55 -1.83
C ALA A 45 -7.30 -20.92 -2.47
N LEU A 46 -8.21 -21.50 -1.68
CA LEU A 46 -9.55 -21.89 -2.14
C LEU A 46 -10.42 -20.66 -2.43
N ALA A 47 -10.33 -19.59 -1.64
CA ALA A 47 -11.03 -18.33 -1.93
C ALA A 47 -10.58 -17.77 -3.28
N GLY A 48 -9.28 -17.60 -3.49
CA GLY A 48 -8.75 -17.10 -4.75
C GLY A 48 -9.16 -17.97 -5.95
N LEU A 49 -9.05 -19.31 -5.85
CA LEU A 49 -9.48 -20.23 -6.90
C LEU A 49 -10.98 -20.18 -7.15
N GLY A 50 -11.78 -20.17 -6.09
CA GLY A 50 -13.23 -20.14 -6.16
C GLY A 50 -13.74 -18.90 -6.92
N TRP A 51 -13.23 -17.72 -6.56
CA TRP A 51 -13.60 -16.47 -7.22
C TRP A 51 -13.14 -16.41 -8.68
N MET A 52 -11.91 -16.85 -8.96
CA MET A 52 -11.38 -16.85 -10.33
C MET A 52 -12.12 -17.79 -11.28
N ASN A 53 -12.68 -18.88 -10.77
CA ASN A 53 -13.39 -19.89 -11.57
C ASN A 53 -14.93 -19.81 -11.40
N ASN A 54 -15.44 -18.85 -10.60
CA ASN A 54 -16.85 -18.79 -10.21
C ASN A 54 -17.35 -20.12 -9.58
N ASP A 55 -16.49 -20.78 -8.82
CA ASP A 55 -16.80 -22.05 -8.14
C ASP A 55 -17.24 -21.77 -6.68
N ARG A 56 -18.56 -21.76 -6.48
CA ARG A 56 -19.16 -21.55 -5.16
C ARG A 56 -18.77 -22.63 -4.15
N THR A 57 -18.51 -23.86 -4.59
CA THR A 57 -18.11 -24.96 -3.71
C THR A 57 -16.75 -24.68 -3.07
N LEU A 58 -15.80 -24.17 -3.86
CA LEU A 58 -14.49 -23.77 -3.35
C LEU A 58 -14.61 -22.58 -2.39
N VAL A 59 -15.48 -21.61 -2.68
CA VAL A 59 -15.70 -20.45 -1.78
C VAL A 59 -16.27 -20.90 -0.44
N VAL A 60 -17.25 -21.80 -0.42
CA VAL A 60 -17.81 -22.35 0.82
C VAL A 60 -16.77 -23.13 1.62
N ARG A 61 -15.94 -23.94 0.95
CA ARG A 61 -14.83 -24.64 1.61
C ARG A 61 -13.78 -23.67 2.15
N ALA A 62 -13.49 -22.60 1.44
CA ALA A 62 -12.57 -21.55 1.90
C ALA A 62 -13.08 -20.94 3.22
N ALA A 63 -14.36 -20.59 3.29
CA ALA A 63 -14.98 -20.05 4.50
C ALA A 63 -14.91 -21.03 5.68
N TRP A 64 -15.08 -22.35 5.42
CA TRP A 64 -14.93 -23.37 6.46
C TRP A 64 -13.49 -23.40 7.02
N PHE A 65 -12.46 -23.42 6.15
CA PHE A 65 -11.07 -23.40 6.58
C PHE A 65 -10.70 -22.09 7.30
N TYR A 66 -11.23 -20.97 6.84
CA TYR A 66 -11.09 -19.68 7.53
C TYR A 66 -11.62 -19.72 8.95
N ALA A 67 -12.87 -20.23 9.14
CA ALA A 67 -13.48 -20.35 10.45
C ALA A 67 -12.66 -21.26 11.40
N GLN A 68 -12.08 -22.35 10.87
CA GLN A 68 -11.20 -23.21 11.65
C GLN A 68 -9.91 -22.49 12.06
N ALA A 69 -9.24 -21.82 11.11
CA ALA A 69 -8.03 -21.06 11.39
C ALA A 69 -8.28 -19.93 12.39
N LEU A 70 -9.37 -19.17 12.22
CA LEU A 70 -9.74 -18.09 13.13
C LEU A 70 -9.98 -18.60 14.56
N ARG A 71 -10.72 -19.71 14.71
CA ARG A 71 -10.98 -20.33 16.02
C ARG A 71 -9.69 -20.78 16.70
N GLN A 72 -8.77 -21.44 15.98
CA GLN A 72 -7.53 -21.93 16.56
C GLN A 72 -6.58 -20.79 16.89
N THR A 73 -6.49 -19.78 16.03
CA THR A 73 -5.73 -18.55 16.32
C THR A 73 -6.27 -17.88 17.59
N TYR A 74 -7.59 -17.78 17.75
CA TYR A 74 -8.19 -17.24 18.97
C TYR A 74 -7.81 -18.05 20.23
N ILE A 75 -7.83 -19.39 20.16
CA ILE A 75 -7.42 -20.25 21.27
C ILE A 75 -5.92 -20.05 21.60
N ALA A 76 -5.07 -20.02 20.59
CA ALA A 76 -3.63 -19.82 20.77
C ALA A 76 -3.31 -18.45 21.38
N LEU A 77 -4.07 -17.42 21.06
CA LEU A 77 -3.92 -16.07 21.65
C LEU A 77 -4.28 -15.99 23.14
N GLN A 78 -4.99 -17.01 23.71
CA GLN A 78 -5.29 -17.07 25.14
C GLN A 78 -4.10 -17.62 25.94
N ASP A 79 -3.15 -18.28 25.31
CA ASP A 79 -1.91 -18.74 25.95
C ASP A 79 -0.78 -17.72 25.71
N PRO A 80 -0.24 -17.06 26.76
CA PRO A 80 0.78 -16.02 26.61
C PRO A 80 2.07 -16.48 25.92
N VAL A 81 2.36 -17.78 25.95
CA VAL A 81 3.56 -18.36 25.30
C VAL A 81 3.25 -18.68 23.84
N ALA A 82 2.17 -19.44 23.59
CA ALA A 82 1.78 -19.83 22.24
C ALA A 82 1.41 -18.61 21.37
N ALA A 83 0.80 -17.57 21.94
CA ALA A 83 0.48 -16.32 21.24
C ALA A 83 1.69 -15.69 20.54
N LEU A 84 2.90 -15.92 21.06
CA LEU A 84 4.12 -15.32 20.51
C LEU A 84 4.81 -16.19 19.44
N ASP A 85 4.24 -17.30 19.03
CA ASP A 85 4.81 -18.19 18.03
C ASP A 85 4.67 -17.62 16.60
N ASP A 86 5.60 -17.99 15.72
CA ASP A 86 5.57 -17.59 14.31
C ASP A 86 4.33 -18.11 13.58
N SER A 87 3.81 -19.27 13.97
CA SER A 87 2.59 -19.86 13.40
C SER A 87 1.36 -19.00 13.68
N VAL A 88 1.23 -18.44 14.89
CA VAL A 88 0.12 -17.55 15.23
C VAL A 88 0.21 -16.25 14.42
N LEU A 89 1.40 -15.66 14.32
CA LEU A 89 1.61 -14.47 13.48
C LEU A 89 1.34 -14.76 12.00
N ALA A 90 1.78 -15.93 11.50
CA ALA A 90 1.50 -16.37 10.13
C ALA A 90 0.00 -16.54 9.87
N CYS A 91 -0.74 -17.15 10.81
CA CYS A 91 -2.20 -17.26 10.74
C CYS A 91 -2.84 -15.87 10.68
N CYS A 92 -2.51 -14.96 11.59
CA CYS A 92 -3.02 -13.59 11.59
C CYS A 92 -2.77 -12.89 10.25
N ARG A 93 -1.56 -13.04 9.68
CA ARG A 93 -1.21 -12.46 8.36
C ARG A 93 -2.04 -13.06 7.22
N LEU A 94 -2.31 -14.36 7.26
CA LEU A 94 -3.18 -15.03 6.27
C LEU A 94 -4.65 -14.62 6.42
N LEU A 95 -5.14 -14.38 7.64
CA LEU A 95 -6.49 -13.86 7.86
C LEU A 95 -6.65 -12.46 7.26
N VAL A 96 -5.67 -11.56 7.42
CA VAL A 96 -5.65 -10.25 6.72
C VAL A 96 -5.78 -10.44 5.21
N LEU A 97 -5.03 -11.40 4.63
CA LEU A 97 -5.09 -11.68 3.21
C LEU A 97 -6.46 -12.24 2.79
N PHE A 98 -7.03 -13.13 3.59
CA PHE A 98 -8.31 -13.75 3.29
C PHE A 98 -9.43 -12.71 3.17
N GLU A 99 -9.47 -11.70 4.05
CA GLU A 99 -10.46 -10.62 3.97
C GLU A 99 -10.35 -9.83 2.65
N MET A 100 -9.14 -9.64 2.14
CA MET A 100 -8.95 -9.00 0.83
C MET A 100 -9.43 -9.86 -0.34
N LEU A 101 -9.48 -11.18 -0.16
CA LEU A 101 -9.92 -12.14 -1.18
C LEU A 101 -11.43 -12.38 -1.18
N GLN A 102 -12.14 -11.94 -0.14
CA GLN A 102 -13.60 -12.11 -0.08
C GLN A 102 -14.29 -11.21 -1.10
N ARG A 103 -15.21 -11.79 -1.84
CA ARG A 103 -16.08 -11.04 -2.74
C ARG A 103 -17.37 -10.71 -2.01
N ILE A 104 -17.78 -9.47 -2.08
CA ILE A 104 -19.02 -9.02 -1.52
C ILE A 104 -20.16 -9.66 -2.32
N SER A 105 -20.93 -10.52 -1.67
CA SER A 105 -22.17 -11.00 -2.27
C SER A 105 -23.17 -9.85 -2.34
N SER A 106 -23.57 -9.52 -3.57
CA SER A 106 -24.52 -8.44 -3.87
C SER A 106 -25.98 -8.82 -3.53
N GLU A 107 -26.22 -9.51 -2.42
CA GLU A 107 -27.60 -9.78 -1.98
C GLU A 107 -28.19 -8.54 -1.29
N PRO A 108 -29.30 -7.98 -1.77
CA PRO A 108 -29.80 -6.68 -1.34
C PRO A 108 -30.46 -6.64 0.04
N ASN A 109 -30.48 -7.74 0.80
CA ASN A 109 -31.33 -7.88 2.00
C ASN A 109 -30.59 -8.02 3.35
N THR A 110 -29.30 -7.73 3.44
CA THR A 110 -28.61 -7.72 4.74
C THR A 110 -27.96 -6.36 4.98
N THR A 111 -28.07 -5.88 6.22
CA THR A 111 -27.33 -4.73 6.77
C THR A 111 -25.92 -4.71 6.21
N ASP A 112 -25.60 -3.71 5.41
CA ASP A 112 -24.47 -3.50 4.50
C ASP A 112 -23.26 -4.43 4.77
N PRO A 113 -23.13 -5.60 4.10
CA PRO A 113 -22.03 -6.54 4.31
C PRO A 113 -20.66 -5.93 3.95
N ARG A 114 -20.65 -4.80 3.23
CA ARG A 114 -19.46 -4.07 2.80
C ARG A 114 -18.76 -3.40 3.98
N ARG A 115 -19.53 -2.84 4.93
CA ARG A 115 -18.98 -2.23 6.15
C ARG A 115 -18.26 -3.24 7.03
N ASN A 116 -18.76 -4.48 7.09
CA ASN A 116 -18.17 -5.51 7.91
C ASN A 116 -16.81 -5.96 7.36
N GLN A 117 -16.68 -6.19 6.05
CA GLN A 117 -15.43 -6.67 5.46
C GLN A 117 -14.24 -5.70 5.67
N ILE A 118 -14.48 -4.40 5.55
CA ILE A 118 -13.41 -3.41 5.79
C ILE A 118 -13.08 -3.36 7.28
N ALA A 119 -14.09 -3.38 8.14
CA ALA A 119 -13.88 -3.42 9.58
C ALA A 119 -13.12 -4.69 9.99
N ASP A 120 -13.48 -5.84 9.43
CA ASP A 120 -12.81 -7.12 9.67
C ASP A 120 -11.35 -7.08 9.19
N TRP A 121 -11.09 -6.59 7.98
CA TRP A 121 -9.72 -6.38 7.49
C TRP A 121 -8.93 -5.44 8.41
N GLN A 122 -9.51 -4.32 8.81
CA GLN A 122 -8.87 -3.36 9.71
C GLN A 122 -8.58 -3.97 11.08
N MET A 123 -9.51 -4.74 11.64
CA MET A 123 -9.31 -5.43 12.92
C MET A 123 -8.19 -6.47 12.84
N HIS A 124 -8.11 -7.23 11.74
CA HIS A 124 -7.02 -8.20 11.54
C HIS A 124 -5.67 -7.51 11.38
N VAL A 125 -5.59 -6.40 10.65
CA VAL A 125 -4.36 -5.61 10.53
C VAL A 125 -3.94 -5.09 11.90
N GLU A 126 -4.84 -4.46 12.65
CA GLU A 126 -4.56 -3.90 13.97
C GLU A 126 -4.15 -4.98 14.98
N GLY A 127 -4.87 -6.09 15.04
CA GLY A 127 -4.54 -7.24 15.88
C GLY A 127 -3.17 -7.83 15.55
N THR A 128 -2.84 -7.96 14.26
CA THR A 128 -1.52 -8.44 13.82
C THR A 128 -0.40 -7.47 14.21
N CYS A 129 -0.63 -6.17 14.05
CA CYS A 129 0.33 -5.15 14.48
C CYS A 129 0.56 -5.18 15.99
N ARG A 130 -0.52 -5.34 16.78
CA ARG A 130 -0.41 -5.45 18.22
C ARG A 130 0.33 -6.71 18.65
N LEU A 131 0.11 -7.82 17.98
CA LEU A 131 0.84 -9.05 18.20
C LEU A 131 2.35 -8.87 17.94
N ILE A 132 2.73 -8.18 16.86
CA ILE A 132 4.12 -7.85 16.56
C ILE A 132 4.75 -7.01 17.66
N GLN A 133 4.05 -6.01 18.18
CA GLN A 133 4.53 -5.20 19.32
C GLN A 133 4.76 -6.06 20.57
N LEU A 134 3.81 -6.94 20.90
CA LEU A 134 3.91 -7.86 22.05
C LEU A 134 5.03 -8.86 21.91
N ARG A 135 5.31 -9.36 20.70
CA ARG A 135 6.41 -10.29 20.42
C ARG A 135 7.79 -9.65 20.63
N GLY A 136 7.88 -8.34 20.47
CA GLY A 136 9.13 -7.58 20.62
C GLY A 136 10.12 -7.80 19.48
N ARG A 137 11.12 -6.94 19.38
CA ARG A 137 12.11 -6.90 18.30
C ARG A 137 12.84 -8.22 18.07
N GLU A 138 13.26 -8.86 19.16
CA GLU A 138 14.14 -10.04 19.10
C GLU A 138 13.53 -11.23 18.33
N ARG A 139 12.22 -11.43 18.44
CA ARG A 139 11.51 -12.49 17.70
C ARG A 139 11.41 -12.23 16.19
N HIS A 140 11.66 -11.00 15.77
CA HIS A 140 11.65 -10.61 14.34
C HIS A 140 13.06 -10.56 13.73
N LEU A 141 14.10 -10.99 14.45
CA LEU A 141 15.46 -11.10 13.89
C LEU A 141 15.71 -12.43 13.15
N THR A 142 14.80 -13.41 13.25
CA THR A 142 14.83 -14.62 12.41
C THR A 142 14.37 -14.27 10.97
N SER A 143 14.79 -15.07 9.98
CA SER A 143 14.38 -14.85 8.60
C SER A 143 12.85 -14.84 8.44
N LEU A 144 12.16 -15.86 8.99
CA LEU A 144 10.70 -15.92 8.95
C LEU A 144 10.04 -14.78 9.74
N GLY A 145 10.53 -14.49 10.93
CA GLY A 145 10.00 -13.38 11.75
C GLY A 145 10.13 -12.03 11.04
N MET A 146 11.24 -11.79 10.34
CA MET A 146 11.46 -10.59 9.53
C MET A 146 10.50 -10.53 8.35
N ASP A 147 10.35 -11.63 7.61
CA ASP A 147 9.47 -11.73 6.46
C ASP A 147 7.99 -11.49 6.86
N LEU A 148 7.56 -12.05 7.99
CA LEU A 148 6.21 -11.84 8.53
C LEU A 148 5.98 -10.39 8.96
N TYR A 149 6.96 -9.77 9.63
CA TYR A 149 6.92 -8.35 9.97
C TYR A 149 6.82 -7.48 8.72
N ASP A 150 7.69 -7.72 7.73
CA ASP A 150 7.68 -6.97 6.47
C ASP A 150 6.33 -7.12 5.74
N GLY A 151 5.75 -8.31 5.78
CA GLY A 151 4.46 -8.58 5.15
C GLY A 151 3.28 -7.77 5.70
N ILE A 152 3.34 -7.26 6.93
CA ILE A 152 2.26 -6.46 7.55
C ILE A 152 2.53 -4.96 7.51
N ARG A 153 3.75 -4.52 7.25
CA ARG A 153 4.11 -3.08 7.26
C ARG A 153 3.25 -2.27 6.30
N LEU A 154 3.13 -2.72 5.05
CA LEU A 154 2.33 -2.00 4.06
C LEU A 154 0.83 -1.97 4.41
N PRO A 155 0.17 -3.08 4.79
CA PRO A 155 -1.20 -3.04 5.32
C PRO A 155 -1.39 -2.06 6.47
N ALA A 156 -0.46 -1.99 7.43
CA ALA A 156 -0.52 -1.05 8.53
C ALA A 156 -0.39 0.41 8.08
N ILE A 157 0.52 0.69 7.15
CA ILE A 157 0.69 2.02 6.56
C ILE A 157 -0.58 2.42 5.80
N ILE A 158 -1.16 1.53 4.98
CA ILE A 158 -2.41 1.77 4.24
C ILE A 158 -3.55 2.07 5.22
N GLN A 159 -3.66 1.31 6.30
CA GLN A 159 -4.67 1.57 7.35
C GLN A 159 -4.48 2.96 7.98
N GLY A 160 -3.23 3.34 8.28
CA GLY A 160 -2.90 4.67 8.79
C GLY A 160 -3.34 5.78 7.84
N PHE A 161 -3.07 5.65 6.55
CA PHE A 161 -3.54 6.59 5.52
C PHE A 161 -5.06 6.64 5.43
N SER A 162 -5.72 5.49 5.44
CA SER A 162 -7.19 5.39 5.35
C SER A 162 -7.88 6.07 6.53
N LYS A 163 -7.31 5.95 7.74
CA LYS A 163 -7.85 6.57 8.96
C LYS A 163 -7.31 7.99 9.21
N ARG A 164 -6.31 8.43 8.45
CA ARG A 164 -5.51 9.64 8.71
C ARG A 164 -5.03 9.69 10.17
N GLN A 165 -4.43 8.59 10.62
CA GLN A 165 -3.95 8.40 12.00
C GLN A 165 -2.63 7.64 11.98
N PRO A 166 -1.75 7.82 12.99
CA PRO A 166 -0.52 7.05 13.09
C PRO A 166 -0.84 5.56 13.11
N ASN A 167 -0.03 4.78 12.42
CA ASN A 167 -0.13 3.33 12.49
C ASN A 167 0.66 2.78 13.67
N ALA A 168 0.44 1.51 14.00
CA ALA A 168 1.06 0.86 15.15
C ALA A 168 2.60 0.86 15.13
N PHE A 169 3.24 1.06 13.96
CA PHE A 169 4.69 1.04 13.81
C PHE A 169 5.34 2.43 13.85
N THR A 170 4.56 3.50 13.85
CA THR A 170 5.08 4.88 13.90
C THR A 170 5.93 5.12 15.16
N GLN A 171 5.59 4.46 16.27
CA GLN A 171 6.29 4.59 17.55
C GLN A 171 7.34 3.51 17.79
N LEU A 172 7.53 2.54 16.88
CA LEU A 172 8.52 1.49 17.04
C LEU A 172 9.87 1.94 16.51
N ASP A 173 10.78 2.27 17.42
CA ASP A 173 12.20 2.53 17.10
C ASP A 173 12.99 1.21 16.94
N TRP A 174 12.51 0.35 16.05
CA TRP A 174 13.21 -0.89 15.75
C TRP A 174 14.24 -0.67 14.65
N LYS A 175 15.49 -0.51 15.04
CA LYS A 175 16.63 -0.54 14.11
C LYS A 175 16.81 -1.97 13.60
N LEU A 176 16.13 -2.32 12.53
CA LEU A 176 16.29 -3.62 11.90
C LEU A 176 17.51 -3.64 10.99
N PRO A 177 18.24 -4.76 10.92
CA PRO A 177 19.38 -4.89 10.02
C PRO A 177 18.90 -4.88 8.56
N SER A 178 19.69 -4.30 7.68
CA SER A 178 19.46 -4.25 6.23
C SER A 178 18.26 -3.42 5.76
N LEU A 179 18.59 -2.38 5.02
CA LEU A 179 17.62 -1.49 4.42
C LEU A 179 17.71 -1.63 2.91
N ASN A 180 16.87 -2.50 2.33
CA ASN A 180 16.63 -2.45 0.90
C ASN A 180 15.81 -1.20 0.54
N MET A 181 15.67 -0.90 -0.76
CA MET A 181 14.94 0.29 -1.24
C MET A 181 13.50 0.36 -0.72
N ARG A 182 12.80 -0.78 -0.59
CA ARG A 182 11.44 -0.83 -0.06
C ARG A 182 11.40 -0.48 1.43
N ASP A 183 12.34 -1.00 2.22
CA ASP A 183 12.42 -0.70 3.65
C ASP A 183 12.66 0.79 3.91
N ARG A 184 13.54 1.40 3.12
CA ARG A 184 13.79 2.84 3.20
C ARG A 184 12.57 3.66 2.81
N LEU A 185 11.84 3.27 1.77
CA LEU A 185 10.58 3.91 1.41
C LEU A 185 9.59 3.81 2.58
N TYR A 186 9.41 2.63 3.18
CA TYR A 186 8.48 2.44 4.29
C TYR A 186 8.85 3.26 5.52
N GLN A 187 10.14 3.47 5.79
CA GLN A 187 10.58 4.38 6.86
C GLN A 187 10.21 5.83 6.58
N LEU A 188 10.37 6.29 5.34
CA LEU A 188 10.03 7.66 4.94
C LEU A 188 8.52 7.93 5.00
N ILE A 189 7.69 6.96 4.62
CA ILE A 189 6.23 7.14 4.55
C ILE A 189 5.51 6.79 5.86
N ASN A 190 6.15 6.07 6.77
CA ASN A 190 5.54 5.66 8.04
C ASN A 190 5.05 6.84 8.92
N PRO A 191 5.73 7.99 9.00
CA PRO A 191 5.25 9.15 9.77
C PRO A 191 4.17 9.96 9.06
N VAL A 192 3.93 9.75 7.76
CA VAL A 192 3.00 10.58 6.97
C VAL A 192 1.56 10.52 7.50
N PRO A 193 0.98 9.37 7.88
CA PRO A 193 -0.37 9.34 8.44
C PRO A 193 -0.54 10.22 9.70
N GLN A 194 0.48 10.30 10.57
CA GLN A 194 0.48 11.22 11.71
C GLN A 194 0.48 12.66 11.24
N LEU A 195 1.34 13.02 10.30
CA LEU A 195 1.38 14.38 9.73
C LEU A 195 0.03 14.78 9.11
N LEU A 196 -0.66 13.85 8.44
CA LEU A 196 -1.99 14.12 7.89
C LEU A 196 -3.04 14.35 8.99
N GLN A 197 -2.95 13.61 10.10
CA GLN A 197 -3.78 13.86 11.28
C GLN A 197 -3.50 15.24 11.87
N ASP A 198 -2.23 15.61 11.99
CA ASP A 198 -1.81 16.90 12.54
C ASP A 198 -2.31 18.07 11.66
N PHE A 199 -2.33 17.89 10.32
CA PHE A 199 -2.97 18.85 9.42
C PHE A 199 -4.47 19.00 9.71
N ASP A 200 -5.19 17.88 9.84
CA ASP A 200 -6.63 17.92 10.12
C ASP A 200 -6.93 18.60 11.45
N LEU A 201 -6.20 18.24 12.51
CA LEU A 201 -6.34 18.86 13.83
C LEU A 201 -6.01 20.35 13.81
N PHE A 202 -4.97 20.76 13.07
CA PHE A 202 -4.63 22.16 12.91
C PHE A 202 -5.80 22.95 12.31
N LEU A 203 -6.42 22.43 11.25
CA LEU A 203 -7.52 23.07 10.55
C LEU A 203 -8.83 23.09 11.38
N GLU A 204 -9.09 22.06 12.18
CA GLU A 204 -10.23 22.02 13.11
C GLU A 204 -10.08 23.05 14.24
N HIS A 205 -8.88 23.32 14.69
CA HIS A 205 -8.60 24.30 15.75
C HIS A 205 -8.68 25.74 15.25
N GLU A 206 -8.47 26.01 13.96
CA GLU A 206 -8.52 27.36 13.36
C GLU A 206 -9.81 28.10 13.71
N THR A 207 -10.94 27.42 13.80
CA THR A 207 -12.26 28.00 14.11
C THR A 207 -12.44 28.42 15.58
N ARG A 208 -11.48 28.13 16.46
CA ARG A 208 -11.58 28.29 17.93
C ARG A 208 -10.45 29.15 18.53
N ILE A 209 -9.64 29.78 17.70
CA ILE A 209 -8.48 30.54 18.17
C ILE A 209 -8.94 31.88 18.74
N HIS A 210 -8.44 32.22 19.95
CA HIS A 210 -8.52 33.53 20.54
C HIS A 210 -7.26 34.32 20.17
N ASP A 211 -7.39 35.66 20.06
CA ASP A 211 -6.33 36.57 19.59
C ASP A 211 -4.95 36.38 20.26
N ASP A 212 -4.92 35.92 21.53
CA ASP A 212 -3.68 35.72 22.29
C ASP A 212 -2.87 34.48 21.87
N MET A 213 -3.46 33.55 21.09
CA MET A 213 -2.85 32.26 20.71
C MET A 213 -2.40 32.18 19.24
N GLU A 214 -2.60 33.23 18.49
CA GLU A 214 -2.45 33.29 17.05
C GLU A 214 -1.00 33.03 16.58
N SER A 215 -0.03 33.76 17.16
CA SER A 215 1.39 33.58 16.80
C SER A 215 1.89 32.16 17.05
N GLN A 216 1.39 31.50 18.11
CA GLN A 216 1.74 30.11 18.42
C GLN A 216 1.12 29.15 17.40
N HIS A 217 -0.11 29.42 16.97
CA HIS A 217 -0.79 28.62 15.95
C HIS A 217 -0.08 28.71 14.59
N ILE A 218 0.27 29.95 14.16
CA ILE A 218 1.07 30.15 12.94
C ILE A 218 2.41 29.42 13.02
N ALA A 219 3.15 29.53 14.12
CA ALA A 219 4.41 28.82 14.30
C ALA A 219 4.25 27.30 14.22
N HIS A 220 3.15 26.77 14.77
CA HIS A 220 2.81 25.36 14.65
C HIS A 220 2.53 24.95 13.19
N GLY A 221 1.71 25.73 12.45
CA GLY A 221 1.44 25.50 11.04
C GLY A 221 2.70 25.52 10.17
N LEU A 222 3.62 26.46 10.42
CA LEU A 222 4.92 26.51 9.74
C LEU A 222 5.78 25.28 10.05
N THR A 223 5.73 24.78 11.28
CA THR A 223 6.45 23.56 11.68
C THR A 223 5.91 22.35 10.91
N LEU A 224 4.60 22.20 10.81
CA LEU A 224 3.95 21.14 10.04
C LEU A 224 4.30 21.23 8.54
N LEU A 225 4.27 22.42 7.97
CA LEU A 225 4.64 22.67 6.58
C LEU A 225 6.10 22.28 6.31
N ASN A 226 7.03 22.69 7.15
CA ASN A 226 8.46 22.36 7.02
C ASN A 226 8.70 20.85 7.17
N THR A 227 7.97 20.18 8.07
CA THR A 227 8.02 18.73 8.24
C THR A 227 7.57 18.02 6.95
N ALA A 228 6.46 18.45 6.36
CA ALA A 228 5.96 17.92 5.11
C ALA A 228 6.96 18.11 3.95
N LEU A 229 7.51 19.30 3.81
CA LEU A 229 8.54 19.59 2.79
C LEU A 229 9.78 18.73 2.97
N SER A 230 10.25 18.51 4.20
CA SER A 230 11.39 17.64 4.49
C SER A 230 11.12 16.21 4.05
N ILE A 231 9.92 15.67 4.27
CA ILE A 231 9.52 14.34 3.79
C ILE A 231 9.49 14.32 2.25
N CYS A 232 8.95 15.35 1.60
CA CYS A 232 8.93 15.47 0.15
C CYS A 232 10.35 15.43 -0.45
N TYR A 233 11.30 16.18 0.11
CA TYR A 233 12.71 16.15 -0.32
C TYR A 233 13.35 14.77 -0.09
N SER A 234 13.03 14.11 1.02
CA SER A 234 13.52 12.76 1.32
C SER A 234 12.97 11.72 0.32
N LEU A 235 11.71 11.85 -0.09
CA LEU A 235 11.10 11.03 -1.13
C LEU A 235 11.72 11.27 -2.51
N GLN A 236 12.03 12.53 -2.84
CA GLN A 236 12.76 12.85 -4.08
C GLN A 236 14.17 12.26 -4.09
N ALA A 237 14.88 12.33 -2.95
CA ALA A 237 16.21 11.70 -2.83
C ALA A 237 16.13 10.17 -2.97
N TRP A 238 15.08 9.54 -2.42
CA TRP A 238 14.81 8.12 -2.61
C TRP A 238 14.59 7.77 -4.10
N GLU A 239 13.82 8.59 -4.83
CA GLU A 239 13.62 8.40 -6.27
C GLU A 239 14.93 8.48 -7.06
N ALA A 240 15.76 9.47 -6.76
CA ALA A 240 17.05 9.64 -7.41
C ALA A 240 17.98 8.43 -7.17
N GLU A 241 17.98 7.90 -5.94
CA GLU A 241 18.75 6.69 -5.61
C GLU A 241 18.19 5.46 -6.33
N ALA A 242 16.87 5.30 -6.38
CA ALA A 242 16.20 4.22 -7.11
C ALA A 242 16.57 4.24 -8.60
N LEU A 243 16.59 5.42 -9.21
CA LEU A 243 17.04 5.63 -10.60
C LEU A 243 18.50 5.21 -10.79
N ASN A 244 19.40 5.66 -9.93
CA ASN A 244 20.83 5.32 -10.02
C ASN A 244 21.05 3.80 -9.95
N LEU A 245 20.40 3.11 -9.03
CA LEU A 245 20.46 1.64 -8.93
C LEU A 245 19.96 0.94 -10.19
N CYS A 246 18.93 1.49 -10.84
CA CYS A 246 18.46 0.96 -12.11
C CYS A 246 19.50 1.08 -13.22
N TYR A 247 20.18 2.21 -13.34
CA TYR A 247 21.19 2.44 -14.36
C TYR A 247 22.47 1.63 -14.13
N GLU A 248 22.92 1.48 -12.88
CA GLU A 248 24.08 0.66 -12.53
C GLU A 248 23.91 -0.79 -12.96
N LYS A 249 22.72 -1.36 -12.73
CA LYS A 249 22.42 -2.73 -13.17
C LYS A 249 22.37 -2.87 -14.69
N GLN A 250 21.83 -1.90 -15.42
CA GLN A 250 21.82 -1.91 -16.87
C GLN A 250 23.25 -1.90 -17.44
N SER A 251 24.14 -1.12 -16.84
CA SER A 251 25.55 -1.03 -17.25
C SER A 251 26.33 -2.32 -16.95
N SER A 252 25.98 -3.04 -15.89
CA SER A 252 26.64 -4.28 -15.46
C SER A 252 26.18 -5.51 -16.24
N ALA A 253 24.97 -5.48 -16.83
CA ALA A 253 24.36 -6.62 -17.53
C ALA A 253 24.96 -6.90 -18.93
N GLY A 254 25.95 -6.14 -19.38
CA GLY A 254 26.67 -6.35 -20.65
C GLY A 254 25.76 -6.47 -21.88
N ASN A 255 26.25 -6.22 -23.05
CA ASN A 255 25.58 -6.12 -24.36
C ASN A 255 24.67 -7.31 -24.82
N ASP A 256 24.33 -8.27 -23.97
CA ASP A 256 23.54 -9.45 -24.34
C ASP A 256 22.00 -9.24 -24.24
N ALA A 257 21.55 -8.15 -23.68
CA ALA A 257 20.12 -7.81 -23.70
C ALA A 257 19.78 -7.19 -25.06
N ASN A 258 19.19 -7.98 -25.95
CA ASN A 258 18.68 -7.53 -27.25
C ASN A 258 17.67 -6.37 -27.05
N PRO A 259 18.01 -5.12 -27.42
CA PRO A 259 17.15 -3.96 -27.17
C PRO A 259 15.84 -3.97 -28.00
N SER A 260 15.68 -4.89 -28.91
CA SER A 260 14.60 -4.91 -29.88
C SER A 260 13.23 -5.38 -29.34
N ASN A 261 13.13 -5.85 -28.10
CA ASN A 261 11.86 -6.28 -27.50
C ASN A 261 11.17 -5.23 -26.63
N PHE A 262 11.74 -4.05 -26.48
CA PHE A 262 11.14 -2.96 -25.71
C PHE A 262 10.65 -1.87 -26.65
N VAL A 263 9.33 -1.70 -26.70
CA VAL A 263 8.73 -0.48 -27.29
C VAL A 263 9.16 0.67 -26.39
N LEU A 264 10.23 1.33 -26.81
CA LEU A 264 10.82 2.48 -26.14
C LEU A 264 9.81 3.63 -26.17
N GLY A 265 9.41 4.11 -25.00
CA GLY A 265 8.72 5.40 -24.85
C GLY A 265 9.57 6.55 -25.43
N THR A 266 8.96 7.71 -25.55
CA THR A 266 9.64 8.91 -26.08
C THR A 266 10.92 9.24 -25.31
N ALA A 267 11.90 9.87 -25.92
CA ALA A 267 13.25 10.12 -25.36
C ALA A 267 13.27 10.79 -23.95
N GLY A 268 12.18 11.47 -23.55
CA GLY A 268 12.03 12.05 -22.21
C GLY A 268 11.60 11.06 -21.10
N GLU A 269 11.09 9.87 -21.45
CA GLU A 269 10.62 8.88 -20.48
C GLU A 269 11.74 7.98 -19.94
N HIS A 270 12.88 7.89 -20.64
CA HIS A 270 14.01 7.07 -20.23
C HIS A 270 14.68 7.53 -18.94
N ASN A 271 14.62 8.82 -18.62
CA ASN A 271 15.23 9.40 -17.44
C ASN A 271 14.28 9.49 -16.25
N SER A 272 13.14 8.83 -16.31
CA SER A 272 12.16 8.79 -15.21
C SER A 272 12.10 7.40 -14.57
N LEU A 273 11.78 7.36 -13.28
CA LEU A 273 11.58 6.09 -12.55
C LEU A 273 10.54 5.20 -13.26
N TYR A 274 9.51 5.79 -13.87
CA TYR A 274 8.53 5.07 -14.68
C TYR A 274 9.17 4.33 -15.87
N GLY A 275 10.11 4.95 -16.57
CA GLY A 275 10.75 4.35 -17.74
C GLY A 275 11.59 3.11 -17.40
N VAL A 276 12.22 3.10 -16.24
CA VAL A 276 13.22 2.07 -15.87
C VAL A 276 12.72 1.02 -14.89
N CYS A 277 11.75 1.32 -14.02
CA CYS A 277 11.32 0.38 -12.96
C CYS A 277 10.76 -0.94 -13.51
N ARG A 278 10.19 -0.92 -14.71
CA ARG A 278 9.62 -2.10 -15.39
C ARG A 278 10.67 -3.18 -15.72
N LEU A 279 11.95 -2.80 -15.77
CA LEU A 279 13.07 -3.69 -16.13
C LEU A 279 13.62 -4.49 -14.94
N HIS A 280 13.11 -4.24 -13.72
CA HIS A 280 13.77 -4.67 -12.50
C HIS A 280 12.94 -5.60 -11.61
N GLY A 281 12.00 -6.32 -12.20
CA GLY A 281 11.17 -7.30 -11.49
C GLY A 281 10.00 -6.69 -10.74
N HIS A 282 8.99 -7.51 -10.50
CA HIS A 282 7.69 -7.07 -9.97
C HIS A 282 7.77 -6.47 -8.57
N GLY A 283 8.64 -6.97 -7.69
CA GLY A 283 8.78 -6.45 -6.33
C GLY A 283 9.27 -5.00 -6.31
N PHE A 284 10.27 -4.66 -7.13
CA PHE A 284 10.74 -3.28 -7.26
C PHE A 284 9.70 -2.39 -7.95
N PHE A 285 9.07 -2.90 -9.01
CA PHE A 285 8.01 -2.20 -9.72
C PHE A 285 6.83 -1.87 -8.79
N SER A 286 6.40 -2.82 -7.95
CA SER A 286 5.39 -2.60 -6.91
C SER A 286 5.83 -1.52 -5.91
N THR A 287 7.11 -1.51 -5.52
CA THR A 287 7.68 -0.51 -4.61
C THR A 287 7.62 0.90 -5.22
N CYS A 288 7.97 1.05 -6.51
CA CYS A 288 7.83 2.33 -7.23
C CYS A 288 6.37 2.79 -7.29
N THR A 289 5.43 1.87 -7.49
CA THR A 289 4.00 2.20 -7.52
C THR A 289 3.51 2.68 -6.14
N GLN A 290 3.99 2.09 -5.06
CA GLN A 290 3.73 2.57 -3.70
C GLN A 290 4.32 3.96 -3.47
N TYR A 291 5.55 4.21 -3.93
CA TYR A 291 6.18 5.53 -3.88
C TYR A 291 5.29 6.59 -4.55
N TRP A 292 4.85 6.38 -5.79
CA TRP A 292 3.94 7.33 -6.46
C TRP A 292 2.62 7.51 -5.71
N THR A 293 2.08 6.46 -5.10
CA THR A 293 0.85 6.55 -4.32
C THR A 293 1.03 7.48 -3.13
N MET A 294 2.14 7.33 -2.41
CA MET A 294 2.44 8.17 -1.25
C MET A 294 2.73 9.61 -1.64
N CYS A 295 3.44 9.83 -2.75
CA CYS A 295 3.63 11.16 -3.31
C CYS A 295 2.28 11.80 -3.71
N ASN A 296 1.38 11.05 -4.37
CA ASN A 296 0.06 11.56 -4.74
C ASN A 296 -0.74 12.04 -3.52
N ILE A 297 -0.76 11.25 -2.45
CA ILE A 297 -1.49 11.58 -1.22
C ILE A 297 -0.83 12.76 -0.49
N LEU A 298 0.48 12.66 -0.24
CA LEU A 298 1.21 13.68 0.52
C LEU A 298 1.21 15.04 -0.19
N TYR A 299 1.53 15.06 -1.50
CA TYR A 299 1.60 16.30 -2.27
C TYR A 299 0.22 16.97 -2.35
N GLY A 300 -0.85 16.20 -2.57
CA GLY A 300 -2.20 16.74 -2.58
C GLY A 300 -2.61 17.34 -1.22
N SER A 301 -2.28 16.64 -0.13
CA SER A 301 -2.59 17.12 1.23
C SER A 301 -1.74 18.34 1.62
N LEU A 302 -0.45 18.35 1.24
CA LEU A 302 0.45 19.46 1.49
C LEU A 302 0.00 20.74 0.77
N LEU A 303 -0.36 20.63 -0.52
CA LEU A 303 -0.83 21.79 -1.28
C LEU A 303 -2.14 22.34 -0.73
N ALA A 304 -3.06 21.49 -0.30
CA ALA A 304 -4.30 21.91 0.36
C ALA A 304 -4.01 22.60 1.69
N PHE A 305 -3.14 22.03 2.51
CA PHE A 305 -2.73 22.61 3.80
C PHE A 305 -2.02 23.95 3.60
N HIS A 306 -1.08 24.05 2.65
CA HIS A 306 -0.36 25.29 2.33
C HIS A 306 -1.33 26.42 1.94
N LEU A 307 -2.32 26.13 1.08
CA LEU A 307 -3.34 27.11 0.67
C LEU A 307 -4.16 27.60 1.86
N GLN A 308 -4.57 26.70 2.75
CA GLN A 308 -5.36 27.07 3.93
C GLN A 308 -4.54 27.87 4.94
N LEU A 309 -3.30 27.44 5.20
CA LEU A 309 -2.38 28.19 6.08
C LEU A 309 -2.08 29.60 5.52
N GLN A 310 -1.89 29.74 4.20
CA GLN A 310 -1.71 31.03 3.56
C GLN A 310 -2.96 31.92 3.72
N THR A 311 -4.14 31.35 3.58
CA THR A 311 -5.41 32.07 3.77
C THR A 311 -5.54 32.53 5.22
N PHE A 312 -5.21 31.69 6.17
CA PHE A 312 -5.21 32.03 7.60
C PHE A 312 -4.21 33.14 7.89
N MET A 313 -2.95 33.02 7.46
CA MET A 313 -1.92 34.06 7.68
C MET A 313 -2.29 35.40 7.07
N ASN A 314 -2.87 35.42 5.87
CA ASN A 314 -3.31 36.68 5.24
C ASN A 314 -4.35 37.44 6.07
N SER A 315 -5.13 36.75 6.90
CA SER A 315 -6.13 37.36 7.77
C SER A 315 -5.51 38.03 9.01
N TRP A 316 -4.36 37.53 9.47
CA TRP A 316 -3.76 37.91 10.74
C TRP A 316 -2.42 38.66 10.59
N THR A 317 -1.56 38.21 9.68
CA THR A 317 -0.24 38.80 9.38
C THR A 317 -0.13 39.20 7.90
N PRO A 318 -0.86 40.22 7.46
CA PRO A 318 -0.85 40.66 6.07
C PRO A 318 0.58 41.01 5.60
N GLY A 319 1.03 40.35 4.51
CA GLY A 319 2.35 40.61 3.92
C GLY A 319 3.44 39.64 4.30
N GLU A 320 3.21 38.71 5.24
CA GLU A 320 4.09 37.57 5.45
C GLU A 320 3.84 36.49 4.38
N VAL A 321 4.93 35.88 3.90
CA VAL A 321 4.89 34.90 2.83
C VAL A 321 5.38 33.54 3.36
N LEU A 322 4.57 32.50 3.11
CA LEU A 322 4.94 31.11 3.43
C LEU A 322 6.16 30.63 2.64
N PRO A 323 6.89 29.63 3.16
CA PRO A 323 7.86 28.88 2.37
C PRO A 323 7.23 28.38 1.07
N LEU A 324 7.93 28.59 -0.04
CA LEU A 324 7.45 28.13 -1.34
C LEU A 324 7.43 26.61 -1.41
N VAL A 325 6.32 26.07 -1.86
CA VAL A 325 6.25 24.65 -2.24
C VAL A 325 6.91 24.50 -3.61
N PRO A 326 7.90 23.61 -3.77
CA PRO A 326 8.57 23.41 -5.05
C PRO A 326 7.61 22.98 -6.17
N GLU A 327 7.83 23.44 -7.40
CA GLU A 327 6.96 23.14 -8.55
C GLU A 327 6.82 21.64 -8.85
N TRP A 328 7.84 20.82 -8.52
CA TRP A 328 7.78 19.39 -8.71
C TRP A 328 6.87 18.66 -7.69
N VAL A 329 6.47 19.33 -6.61
CA VAL A 329 5.49 18.81 -5.64
C VAL A 329 4.09 18.91 -6.26
N THR A 330 3.77 17.99 -7.15
CA THR A 330 2.48 17.91 -7.83
C THR A 330 1.90 16.50 -7.72
N PRO A 331 0.65 16.32 -7.28
CA PRO A 331 0.01 15.00 -7.20
C PRO A 331 -0.34 14.42 -8.57
N GLU A 332 -0.33 15.22 -9.64
CA GLU A 332 -0.74 14.79 -10.98
C GLU A 332 0.21 13.76 -11.59
N LEU A 333 1.52 14.04 -11.58
CA LEU A 333 2.52 13.15 -12.19
C LEU A 333 2.53 11.77 -11.54
N PRO A 334 2.56 11.64 -10.19
CA PRO A 334 2.37 10.35 -9.52
C PRO A 334 1.08 9.63 -9.92
N ALA A 335 -0.06 10.32 -10.00
CA ALA A 335 -1.34 9.71 -10.40
C ALA A 335 -1.30 9.20 -11.85
N GLN A 336 -0.68 9.96 -12.77
CA GLN A 336 -0.47 9.53 -14.15
C GLN A 336 0.43 8.30 -14.24
N ASN A 337 1.52 8.24 -13.45
CA ASN A 337 2.41 7.08 -13.42
C ASN A 337 1.68 5.83 -12.93
N ILE A 338 0.85 5.95 -11.88
CA ILE A 338 -0.01 4.85 -11.43
C ILE A 338 -0.95 4.39 -12.55
N ALA A 339 -1.60 5.31 -13.26
CA ALA A 339 -2.49 4.97 -14.36
C ALA A 339 -1.77 4.20 -15.49
N ARG A 340 -0.55 4.61 -15.85
CA ARG A 340 0.27 3.96 -16.88
C ARG A 340 0.65 2.53 -16.51
N VAL A 341 0.82 2.23 -15.21
CA VAL A 341 1.25 0.91 -14.72
C VAL A 341 0.10 -0.01 -14.32
N ALA A 342 -1.12 0.50 -14.17
CA ALA A 342 -2.26 -0.27 -13.67
C ALA A 342 -2.51 -1.57 -14.47
N GLY A 343 -2.40 -1.51 -15.80
CA GLY A 343 -2.58 -2.67 -16.68
C GLY A 343 -1.54 -3.78 -16.44
N HIS A 344 -0.33 -3.44 -16.04
CA HIS A 344 0.72 -4.42 -15.76
C HIS A 344 0.36 -5.35 -14.59
N PHE A 345 -0.20 -4.80 -13.52
CA PHE A 345 -0.60 -5.59 -12.34
C PHE A 345 -1.72 -6.60 -12.61
N LEU A 346 -2.52 -6.34 -13.62
CA LEU A 346 -3.68 -7.16 -13.99
C LEU A 346 -3.43 -8.02 -15.23
N ALA A 347 -2.21 -7.98 -15.78
CA ALA A 347 -1.83 -8.78 -16.94
C ALA A 347 -1.89 -10.30 -16.64
N PRO A 348 -2.17 -11.13 -17.66
CA PRO A 348 -2.13 -12.58 -17.51
C PRO A 348 -0.75 -13.05 -16.99
N GLY A 349 -0.75 -13.91 -15.98
CA GLY A 349 0.48 -14.43 -15.37
C GLY A 349 1.01 -13.65 -14.17
N MET A 350 0.55 -12.41 -13.92
CA MET A 350 0.96 -11.62 -12.75
C MET A 350 0.39 -12.15 -11.42
N GLY A 351 -0.64 -12.98 -11.48
CA GLY A 351 -1.25 -13.60 -10.31
C GLY A 351 -2.13 -12.64 -9.50
N LEU A 352 -2.78 -13.20 -8.49
CA LEU A 352 -3.73 -12.45 -7.66
C LEU A 352 -3.04 -11.47 -6.72
N TRP A 353 -1.79 -11.76 -6.32
CA TRP A 353 -1.00 -10.86 -5.48
C TRP A 353 -0.72 -9.51 -6.16
N ALA A 354 -0.36 -9.53 -7.44
CA ALA A 354 -0.14 -8.29 -8.18
C ALA A 354 -1.42 -7.44 -8.25
N ALA A 355 -2.55 -8.08 -8.52
CA ALA A 355 -3.85 -7.40 -8.52
C ALA A 355 -4.17 -6.75 -7.16
N HIS A 356 -3.89 -7.43 -6.04
CA HIS A 356 -4.03 -6.86 -4.70
C HIS A 356 -3.11 -5.67 -4.47
N ALA A 357 -1.85 -5.76 -4.92
CA ALA A 357 -0.89 -4.68 -4.79
C ALA A 357 -1.33 -3.40 -5.53
N ALA A 358 -2.13 -3.54 -6.59
CA ALA A 358 -2.67 -2.43 -7.37
C ALA A 358 -3.89 -1.74 -6.73
N VAL A 359 -4.61 -2.40 -5.81
CA VAL A 359 -5.88 -1.87 -5.28
C VAL A 359 -5.72 -0.49 -4.67
N PHE A 360 -4.82 -0.33 -3.72
CA PHE A 360 -4.62 0.95 -3.03
C PHE A 360 -4.06 2.04 -3.96
N PRO A 361 -3.00 1.80 -4.76
CA PRO A 361 -2.52 2.75 -5.75
C PRO A 361 -3.59 3.25 -6.71
N VAL A 362 -4.29 2.33 -7.35
CA VAL A 362 -5.28 2.69 -8.37
C VAL A 362 -6.48 3.42 -7.76
N SER A 363 -6.93 3.01 -6.56
CA SER A 363 -8.01 3.73 -5.87
C SER A 363 -7.65 5.19 -5.60
N ASN A 364 -6.41 5.45 -5.17
CA ASN A 364 -5.94 6.82 -4.92
C ASN A 364 -5.85 7.64 -6.21
N ALA A 365 -5.30 7.07 -7.27
CA ALA A 365 -5.24 7.76 -8.56
C ALA A 365 -6.64 8.06 -9.14
N LEU A 366 -7.56 7.10 -9.09
CA LEU A 366 -8.96 7.29 -9.51
C LEU A 366 -9.64 8.39 -8.69
N TRP A 367 -9.45 8.37 -7.36
CA TRP A 367 -9.99 9.40 -6.49
C TRP A 367 -9.43 10.80 -6.85
N TYR A 368 -8.11 10.90 -7.08
CA TYR A 368 -7.47 12.14 -7.51
C TYR A 368 -8.08 12.69 -8.81
N PHE A 369 -8.17 11.87 -9.86
CA PHE A 369 -8.76 12.30 -11.13
C PHE A 369 -10.24 12.68 -10.99
N ALA A 370 -11.00 11.95 -10.18
CA ALA A 370 -12.41 12.27 -9.92
C ALA A 370 -12.57 13.61 -9.20
N LYS A 371 -11.76 13.87 -8.16
CA LYS A 371 -11.78 15.12 -7.37
C LYS A 371 -11.33 16.35 -8.16
N THR A 372 -10.42 16.16 -9.10
CA THR A 372 -9.92 17.24 -9.97
C THR A 372 -10.76 17.44 -11.24
N GLY A 373 -11.92 16.77 -11.36
CA GLY A 373 -12.82 16.89 -12.51
C GLY A 373 -12.30 16.23 -13.80
N ARG A 374 -11.30 15.33 -13.71
CA ARG A 374 -10.62 14.72 -14.86
C ARG A 374 -11.09 13.29 -15.16
N ARG A 375 -12.36 12.99 -14.91
CA ARG A 375 -12.95 11.67 -15.21
C ARG A 375 -12.89 11.32 -16.70
N ASP A 376 -12.83 12.31 -17.58
CA ASP A 376 -12.71 12.12 -19.02
C ASP A 376 -11.29 11.92 -19.54
N SER A 377 -10.27 12.03 -18.68
CA SER A 377 -8.87 11.87 -19.06
C SER A 377 -8.58 10.43 -19.56
N PRO A 378 -7.66 10.26 -20.53
CA PRO A 378 -7.23 8.94 -21.00
C PRO A 378 -6.72 8.06 -19.85
N ALA A 379 -6.00 8.63 -18.88
CA ALA A 379 -5.49 7.94 -17.72
C ALA A 379 -6.60 7.31 -16.86
N PHE A 380 -7.65 8.07 -16.58
CA PHE A 380 -8.81 7.59 -15.82
C PHE A 380 -9.56 6.48 -16.58
N LYS A 381 -9.82 6.68 -17.87
CA LYS A 381 -10.50 5.69 -18.72
C LYS A 381 -9.71 4.39 -18.81
N SER A 382 -8.40 4.46 -19.03
CA SER A 382 -7.53 3.29 -19.08
C SER A 382 -7.55 2.49 -17.77
N MET A 383 -7.45 3.15 -16.61
CA MET A 383 -7.56 2.46 -15.33
C MET A 383 -8.91 1.77 -15.13
N THR A 384 -10.01 2.44 -15.46
CA THR A 384 -11.36 1.87 -15.33
C THR A 384 -11.58 0.70 -16.27
N GLU A 385 -11.08 0.77 -17.50
CA GLU A 385 -11.19 -0.30 -18.49
C GLU A 385 -10.50 -1.59 -18.02
N VAL A 386 -9.28 -1.49 -17.47
CA VAL A 386 -8.54 -2.65 -16.99
C VAL A 386 -9.29 -3.39 -15.86
N PHE A 387 -10.01 -2.66 -14.99
CA PHE A 387 -10.85 -3.24 -13.94
C PHE A 387 -12.15 -3.87 -14.44
N ILE A 388 -12.58 -3.55 -15.67
CA ILE A 388 -13.77 -4.14 -16.28
C ILE A 388 -13.41 -5.38 -17.10
N THR A 389 -12.30 -5.35 -17.82
CA THR A 389 -11.94 -6.37 -18.82
C THR A 389 -11.23 -7.58 -18.24
N SER A 390 -10.47 -7.43 -17.15
CA SER A 390 -9.71 -8.54 -16.56
C SER A 390 -10.50 -9.24 -15.44
N LYS A 391 -10.42 -10.58 -15.35
CA LYS A 391 -11.07 -11.35 -14.26
C LYS A 391 -10.57 -10.91 -12.87
N THR A 392 -9.28 -10.70 -12.71
CA THR A 392 -8.69 -10.20 -11.47
C THR A 392 -9.11 -8.76 -11.19
N GLY A 393 -9.21 -7.93 -12.23
CA GLY A 393 -9.71 -6.57 -12.14
C GLY A 393 -11.14 -6.49 -11.62
N VAL A 394 -12.03 -7.35 -12.09
CA VAL A 394 -13.42 -7.41 -11.61
C VAL A 394 -13.48 -7.70 -10.10
N ILE A 395 -12.67 -8.65 -9.61
CA ILE A 395 -12.58 -8.97 -8.16
C ILE A 395 -12.13 -7.73 -7.39
N MET A 396 -11.08 -7.06 -7.87
CA MET A 396 -10.55 -5.86 -7.22
C MET A 396 -11.50 -4.66 -7.30
N ARG A 397 -12.23 -4.51 -8.40
CA ARG A 397 -13.29 -3.50 -8.53
C ARG A 397 -14.35 -3.65 -7.45
N ASP A 398 -14.81 -4.88 -7.21
CA ASP A 398 -15.83 -5.13 -6.20
C ASP A 398 -15.32 -4.77 -4.79
N PHE A 399 -14.03 -5.03 -4.52
CA PHE A 399 -13.37 -4.57 -3.29
C PHE A 399 -13.26 -3.04 -3.22
N LEU A 400 -12.88 -2.36 -4.32
CA LEU A 400 -12.80 -0.89 -4.37
C LEU A 400 -14.15 -0.21 -4.12
N LYS A 401 -15.23 -0.78 -4.67
CA LYS A 401 -16.60 -0.34 -4.38
C LYS A 401 -16.93 -0.48 -2.90
N ALA A 402 -16.51 -1.56 -2.30
CA ALA A 402 -16.73 -1.83 -0.87
C ALA A 402 -16.06 -0.81 0.04
N ILE A 403 -14.84 -0.39 -0.29
CA ILE A 403 -14.11 0.61 0.49
C ILE A 403 -14.57 2.06 0.22
N GLY A 404 -15.69 2.23 -0.49
CA GLY A 404 -16.30 3.54 -0.71
C GLY A 404 -15.61 4.38 -1.81
N VAL A 405 -14.73 3.77 -2.60
CA VAL A 405 -14.26 4.40 -3.85
C VAL A 405 -15.43 4.36 -4.82
N MET A 406 -16.11 5.52 -4.96
CA MET A 406 -17.21 5.64 -5.91
C MET A 406 -16.76 5.26 -7.30
N TRP A 407 -17.35 4.18 -7.82
CA TRP A 407 -17.04 3.72 -9.17
C TRP A 407 -17.66 4.69 -10.19
N PRO A 408 -16.88 5.21 -11.12
CA PRO A 408 -17.31 6.30 -11.99
C PRO A 408 -18.41 5.98 -13.02
N LEU A 409 -18.78 4.72 -13.14
CA LEU A 409 -19.78 4.26 -14.11
C LEU A 409 -21.21 4.16 -13.54
N GLU A 410 -21.41 4.48 -12.27
CA GLU A 410 -22.71 4.37 -11.60
C GLU A 410 -23.32 5.75 -11.25
N SER A 411 -22.79 6.85 -11.78
CA SER A 411 -23.34 8.22 -11.62
C SER A 411 -24.00 8.70 -12.89
#